data_f796b3948cb41078de34decb66d1c128
#
_entry.id   f796b3948cb41078de34decb66d1c128
#
_cell.length_a   1.000
_cell.length_b   1.000
_cell.length_c   1.000
_cell.angle_alpha   90.00
_cell.angle_beta   90.00
_cell.angle_gamma   90.00
#
_symmetry.space_group_name_H-M   'P 1'
#
loop_
_entity.id
_entity.type
_entity.pdbx_description
1 polymer ?
#
loop_
_entity_poly.entity_id
_entity_poly.type
_entity_poly.pdbx_seq_one_letter_code
_entity_poly.pdbx_strand_id
1 'polypeptide(L)'
;KYPITQKQYLDFVISGGYADPHNWSIQGDAWRKKTHSTCPLYWTLENGVWHRLHFGIWLPLEPDFPMMHVNYYEAEAYCKWAGGRLALESEWEYVATEGGTNNRLDPDACNLGYEHGDIRSVKDGVINSLGVGDMIGNVWCWCKDPFYPYPNYNIEPLYREFSYPFFGYKMILRGGCWAVPKILISKFYRNAQPADMRKQFTGFRLVREYNN
;
A
#
# COMPACT_ATOMS: atom_id res chain seq x y z
N LYS A 1 -6.35 11.70 0.06
CA LYS A 1 -7.78 11.35 0.12
C LYS A 1 -7.99 9.87 -0.21
N TYR A 2 -7.41 9.35 -1.29
CA TYR A 2 -7.49 7.97 -1.77
C TYR A 2 -6.12 7.30 -1.77
N PRO A 3 -6.02 5.96 -1.90
CA PRO A 3 -4.78 5.31 -2.31
C PRO A 3 -4.23 5.93 -3.60
N ILE A 4 -2.92 5.89 -3.78
CA ILE A 4 -2.31 6.36 -5.04
C ILE A 4 -2.82 5.49 -6.18
N THR A 5 -3.26 6.13 -7.28
CA THR A 5 -3.83 5.44 -8.43
C THR A 5 -2.77 5.03 -9.44
N GLN A 6 -3.14 4.11 -10.36
CA GLN A 6 -2.29 3.69 -11.47
C GLN A 6 -1.90 4.88 -12.36
N LYS A 7 -2.83 5.80 -12.63
CA LYS A 7 -2.51 7.02 -13.39
C LYS A 7 -1.46 7.87 -12.69
N GLN A 8 -1.63 8.14 -11.41
CA GLN A 8 -0.69 8.96 -10.65
C GLN A 8 0.70 8.30 -10.59
N TYR A 9 0.73 6.97 -10.43
CA TYR A 9 1.99 6.25 -10.42
C TYR A 9 2.64 6.19 -11.80
N LEU A 10 1.85 6.11 -12.87
CA LEU A 10 2.34 6.19 -14.24
C LEU A 10 3.04 7.53 -14.50
N ASP A 11 2.51 8.64 -13.99
CA ASP A 11 3.15 9.96 -14.11
C ASP A 11 4.57 9.95 -13.49
N PHE A 12 4.78 9.26 -12.36
CA PHE A 12 6.09 9.03 -11.77
C PHE A 12 7.01 8.19 -12.67
N VAL A 13 6.49 7.11 -13.25
CA VAL A 13 7.27 6.23 -14.15
C VAL A 13 7.74 6.99 -15.39
N ILE A 14 6.82 7.66 -16.08
CA ILE A 14 7.14 8.37 -17.34
C ILE A 14 7.99 9.63 -17.14
N SER A 15 7.93 10.26 -15.94
CA SER A 15 8.81 11.38 -15.59
C SER A 15 10.26 10.96 -15.30
N GLY A 16 10.60 9.68 -15.43
CA GLY A 16 11.91 9.17 -15.09
C GLY A 16 12.14 8.90 -13.60
N GLY A 17 11.06 8.77 -12.82
CA GLY A 17 11.13 8.59 -11.37
C GLY A 17 11.97 7.39 -10.94
N TYR A 18 11.98 6.31 -11.72
CA TYR A 18 12.88 5.17 -11.48
C TYR A 18 14.33 5.47 -11.80
N ALA A 19 14.63 6.35 -12.74
CA ALA A 19 16.02 6.67 -13.16
C ALA A 19 16.70 7.64 -12.21
N ASP A 20 15.95 8.59 -11.62
CA ASP A 20 16.50 9.62 -10.75
C ASP A 20 16.80 9.07 -9.34
N PRO A 21 18.09 8.98 -8.94
CA PRO A 21 18.47 8.47 -7.62
C PRO A 21 18.00 9.34 -6.46
N HIS A 22 17.68 10.63 -6.70
CA HIS A 22 17.24 11.54 -5.65
C HIS A 22 15.87 11.16 -5.09
N ASN A 23 15.07 10.40 -5.83
CA ASN A 23 13.78 9.91 -5.34
C ASN A 23 13.91 8.77 -4.32
N TRP A 24 15.04 8.06 -4.28
CA TRP A 24 15.20 6.82 -3.54
C TRP A 24 15.93 7.04 -2.22
N SER A 25 15.60 6.25 -1.22
CA SER A 25 16.47 6.05 -0.05
C SER A 25 17.70 5.23 -0.45
N ILE A 26 18.73 5.22 0.40
CA ILE A 26 19.96 4.44 0.14
C ILE A 26 19.63 2.98 -0.12
N GLN A 27 18.77 2.39 0.70
CA GLN A 27 18.34 0.99 0.57
C GLN A 27 17.49 0.77 -0.68
N GLY A 28 16.59 1.71 -0.99
CA GLY A 28 15.74 1.68 -2.18
C GLY A 28 16.55 1.78 -3.47
N ASP A 29 17.55 2.66 -3.52
CA ASP A 29 18.43 2.79 -4.70
C ASP A 29 19.31 1.54 -4.88
N ALA A 30 19.83 0.97 -3.79
CA ALA A 30 20.57 -0.29 -3.84
C ALA A 30 19.69 -1.45 -4.36
N TRP A 31 18.46 -1.54 -3.87
CA TRP A 31 17.48 -2.52 -4.35
C TRP A 31 17.17 -2.33 -5.84
N ARG A 32 16.84 -1.09 -6.26
CA ARG A 32 16.52 -0.74 -7.66
C ARG A 32 17.66 -1.11 -8.61
N LYS A 33 18.90 -0.76 -8.25
CA LYS A 33 20.10 -1.11 -9.04
C LYS A 33 20.30 -2.62 -9.13
N LYS A 34 20.17 -3.33 -8.00
CA LYS A 34 20.32 -4.79 -7.94
C LYS A 34 19.30 -5.52 -8.80
N THR A 35 18.07 -5.02 -8.86
CA THR A 35 16.97 -5.66 -9.58
C THR A 35 16.76 -5.13 -11.00
N HIS A 36 17.52 -4.09 -11.39
CA HIS A 36 17.35 -3.37 -12.66
C HIS A 36 15.92 -2.90 -12.90
N SER A 37 15.21 -2.56 -11.83
CA SER A 37 13.80 -2.16 -11.91
C SER A 37 13.66 -0.77 -12.56
N THR A 38 12.77 -0.67 -13.56
CA THR A 38 12.46 0.55 -14.30
C THR A 38 10.98 0.93 -14.24
N CYS A 39 10.16 0.02 -13.75
CA CYS A 39 8.71 0.20 -13.55
C CYS A 39 8.21 -0.80 -12.49
N PRO A 40 6.94 -0.72 -12.06
CA PRO A 40 6.34 -1.69 -11.15
C PRO A 40 6.41 -3.13 -11.67
N LEU A 41 6.46 -4.08 -10.75
CA LEU A 41 6.31 -5.49 -11.10
C LEU A 41 4.96 -5.69 -11.81
N TYR A 42 4.94 -6.50 -12.85
CA TYR A 42 3.72 -6.77 -13.61
C TYR A 42 3.18 -5.59 -14.43
N TRP A 43 4.01 -4.58 -14.71
CA TRP A 43 3.70 -3.57 -15.71
C TRP A 43 4.54 -3.76 -16.97
N THR A 44 3.98 -3.47 -18.12
CA THR A 44 4.67 -3.47 -19.41
C THR A 44 4.14 -2.37 -20.33
N LEU A 45 5.01 -1.86 -21.19
CA LEU A 45 4.63 -0.93 -22.25
C LEU A 45 4.61 -1.71 -23.59
N GLU A 46 3.44 -1.80 -24.19
CA GLU A 46 3.27 -2.46 -25.49
C GLU A 46 2.49 -1.55 -26.43
N ASN A 47 3.02 -1.32 -27.63
CA ASN A 47 2.42 -0.44 -28.66
C ASN A 47 2.01 0.96 -28.15
N GLY A 48 2.79 1.53 -27.22
CA GLY A 48 2.51 2.85 -26.63
C GLY A 48 1.46 2.85 -25.54
N VAL A 49 0.92 1.69 -25.16
CA VAL A 49 -0.07 1.54 -24.09
C VAL A 49 0.55 0.77 -22.92
N TRP A 50 0.38 1.29 -21.72
CA TRP A 50 0.79 0.61 -20.50
C TRP A 50 -0.26 -0.41 -20.05
N HIS A 51 0.23 -1.61 -19.70
CA HIS A 51 -0.59 -2.73 -19.25
C HIS A 51 -0.14 -3.20 -17.89
N ARG A 52 -1.06 -3.79 -17.12
CA ARG A 52 -0.82 -4.55 -15.90
C ARG A 52 -1.13 -6.02 -16.13
N LEU A 53 -0.36 -6.91 -15.50
CA LEU A 53 -0.65 -8.34 -15.50
C LEU A 53 -1.66 -8.67 -14.41
N HIS A 54 -2.77 -9.31 -14.77
CA HIS A 54 -3.80 -9.80 -13.87
C HIS A 54 -4.06 -11.29 -14.17
N PHE A 55 -3.65 -12.19 -13.27
CA PHE A 55 -3.77 -13.64 -13.41
C PHE A 55 -3.41 -14.19 -14.79
N GLY A 56 -2.28 -13.74 -15.34
CA GLY A 56 -1.77 -14.20 -16.64
C GLY A 56 -2.32 -13.44 -17.85
N ILE A 57 -3.21 -12.47 -17.66
CA ILE A 57 -3.79 -11.64 -18.72
C ILE A 57 -3.24 -10.20 -18.61
N TRP A 58 -2.72 -9.66 -19.70
CA TRP A 58 -2.31 -8.26 -19.78
C TRP A 58 -3.54 -7.38 -20.05
N LEU A 59 -3.84 -6.49 -19.12
CA LEU A 59 -4.94 -5.53 -19.20
C LEU A 59 -4.39 -4.11 -19.26
N PRO A 60 -4.98 -3.19 -20.02
CA PRO A 60 -4.62 -1.78 -19.97
C PRO A 60 -4.69 -1.25 -18.53
N LEU A 61 -3.85 -0.25 -18.20
CA LEU A 61 -3.96 0.43 -16.90
C LEU A 61 -5.30 1.15 -16.79
N GLU A 62 -5.89 1.05 -15.61
CA GLU A 62 -7.14 1.74 -15.25
C GLU A 62 -6.80 3.00 -14.43
N PRO A 63 -7.08 4.21 -14.96
CA PRO A 63 -6.59 5.45 -14.34
C PRO A 63 -6.95 5.62 -12.86
N ASP A 64 -8.14 5.22 -12.49
CA ASP A 64 -8.69 5.38 -11.13
C ASP A 64 -8.54 4.13 -10.25
N PHE A 65 -7.91 3.05 -10.75
CA PHE A 65 -7.59 1.89 -9.93
C PHE A 65 -6.40 2.20 -9.03
N PRO A 66 -6.37 1.69 -7.79
CA PRO A 66 -5.22 1.89 -6.92
C PRO A 66 -3.97 1.25 -7.51
N MET A 67 -2.83 1.85 -7.23
CA MET A 67 -1.54 1.23 -7.50
C MET A 67 -1.42 -0.07 -6.71
N MET A 68 -0.92 -1.12 -7.36
CA MET A 68 -0.76 -2.45 -6.77
C MET A 68 0.59 -3.07 -7.19
N HIS A 69 1.11 -4.01 -6.39
CA HIS A 69 2.37 -4.70 -6.66
C HIS A 69 3.61 -3.80 -6.64
N VAL A 70 3.61 -2.80 -5.77
CA VAL A 70 4.80 -2.00 -5.43
C VAL A 70 5.32 -2.41 -4.06
N ASN A 71 6.63 -2.41 -3.91
CA ASN A 71 7.25 -2.62 -2.61
C ASN A 71 7.34 -1.31 -1.81
N TYR A 72 7.87 -1.40 -0.59
CA TYR A 72 8.04 -0.24 0.28
C TYR A 72 8.93 0.83 -0.33
N TYR A 73 10.05 0.44 -0.94
CA TYR A 73 11.00 1.41 -1.55
C TYR A 73 10.38 2.16 -2.74
N GLU A 74 9.58 1.49 -3.54
CA GLU A 74 8.86 2.09 -4.67
C GLU A 74 7.79 3.07 -4.19
N ALA A 75 7.08 2.71 -3.12
CA ALA A 75 6.09 3.58 -2.49
C ALA A 75 6.75 4.82 -1.85
N GLU A 76 7.88 4.63 -1.14
CA GLU A 76 8.67 5.71 -0.56
C GLU A 76 9.22 6.66 -1.63
N ALA A 77 9.78 6.10 -2.72
CA ALA A 77 10.33 6.89 -3.83
C ALA A 77 9.25 7.74 -4.51
N TYR A 78 8.09 7.18 -4.79
CA TYR A 78 6.96 7.95 -5.29
C TYR A 78 6.57 9.09 -4.34
N CYS A 79 6.45 8.78 -3.05
CA CYS A 79 6.07 9.80 -2.07
C CYS A 79 7.06 10.96 -2.04
N LYS A 80 8.36 10.69 -2.09
CA LYS A 80 9.40 11.70 -2.13
C LYS A 80 9.34 12.53 -3.41
N TRP A 81 9.19 11.89 -4.57
CA TRP A 81 8.98 12.57 -5.85
C TRP A 81 7.76 13.49 -5.83
N ALA A 82 6.67 13.06 -5.23
CA ALA A 82 5.42 13.82 -5.11
C ALA A 82 5.41 14.89 -4.01
N GLY A 83 6.54 15.12 -3.32
CA GLY A 83 6.68 16.11 -2.27
C GLY A 83 5.94 15.76 -0.97
N GLY A 84 6.01 14.47 -0.57
CA GLY A 84 5.41 13.99 0.67
C GLY A 84 6.09 12.73 1.21
N ARG A 85 5.37 11.96 2.00
CA ARG A 85 5.83 10.74 2.65
C ARG A 85 4.74 9.69 2.77
N LEU A 86 5.12 8.47 3.12
CA LEU A 86 4.18 7.46 3.59
C LEU A 86 3.55 7.88 4.93
N ALA A 87 2.31 7.47 5.17
CA ALA A 87 1.66 7.64 6.45
C ALA A 87 2.40 6.86 7.54
N LEU A 88 2.50 7.41 8.75
CA LEU A 88 2.81 6.61 9.92
C LEU A 88 1.68 5.62 10.20
N GLU A 89 1.97 4.51 10.84
CA GLU A 89 0.93 3.54 11.22
C GLU A 89 -0.13 4.18 12.11
N SER A 90 0.29 5.02 13.05
CA SER A 90 -0.61 5.75 13.95
C SER A 90 -1.50 6.76 13.23
N GLU A 91 -0.98 7.45 12.21
CA GLU A 91 -1.77 8.36 11.38
C GLU A 91 -2.80 7.57 10.56
N TRP A 92 -2.39 6.43 9.99
CA TRP A 92 -3.27 5.57 9.24
C TRP A 92 -4.42 5.07 10.13
N GLU A 93 -4.11 4.58 11.34
CA GLU A 93 -5.09 4.06 12.29
C GLU A 93 -6.04 5.15 12.78
N TYR A 94 -5.51 6.33 13.10
CA TYR A 94 -6.31 7.50 13.48
C TYR A 94 -7.35 7.84 12.40
N VAL A 95 -6.96 7.84 11.14
CA VAL A 95 -7.87 8.12 10.03
C VAL A 95 -8.87 6.98 9.81
N ALA A 96 -8.44 5.73 9.91
CA ALA A 96 -9.30 4.56 9.75
C ALA A 96 -10.37 4.48 10.84
N THR A 97 -10.03 4.89 12.07
CA THR A 97 -10.93 4.92 13.23
C THR A 97 -11.65 6.27 13.41
N GLU A 98 -11.48 7.16 12.43
CA GLU A 98 -12.17 8.48 12.46
C GLU A 98 -11.87 9.27 13.74
N GLY A 99 -10.59 9.37 14.09
CA GLY A 99 -10.15 10.02 15.31
C GLY A 99 -10.32 9.16 16.57
N GLY A 100 -10.40 7.83 16.43
CA GLY A 100 -10.60 6.89 17.53
C GLY A 100 -12.08 6.76 17.97
N THR A 101 -12.99 7.44 17.27
CA THR A 101 -14.43 7.48 17.64
C THR A 101 -15.26 6.39 16.96
N ASN A 102 -14.79 5.84 15.85
CA ASN A 102 -15.50 4.83 15.06
C ASN A 102 -14.66 3.58 14.83
N ASN A 103 -14.86 2.56 15.64
CA ASN A 103 -14.22 1.25 15.52
C ASN A 103 -15.06 0.24 14.72
N ARG A 104 -16.28 0.60 14.33
CA ARG A 104 -17.14 -0.26 13.53
C ARG A 104 -16.66 -0.32 12.09
N LEU A 105 -16.77 -1.50 11.52
CA LEU A 105 -16.50 -1.78 10.13
C LEU A 105 -17.70 -2.49 9.53
N ASP A 106 -18.14 -2.03 8.37
CA ASP A 106 -19.04 -2.79 7.49
C ASP A 106 -18.18 -3.46 6.41
N PRO A 107 -17.84 -4.75 6.55
CA PRO A 107 -16.99 -5.42 5.58
C PRO A 107 -17.67 -5.64 4.22
N ASP A 108 -19.00 -5.59 4.17
CA ASP A 108 -19.76 -5.75 2.92
C ASP A 108 -19.70 -4.50 2.03
N ALA A 109 -19.45 -3.35 2.61
CA ALA A 109 -19.21 -2.13 1.87
C ALA A 109 -17.78 -2.01 1.30
N CYS A 110 -16.84 -2.86 1.77
CA CYS A 110 -15.43 -2.83 1.39
C CYS A 110 -15.14 -3.85 0.28
N ASN A 111 -14.13 -3.57 -0.55
CA ASN A 111 -13.64 -4.56 -1.53
C ASN A 111 -12.76 -5.61 -0.82
N LEU A 112 -13.38 -6.70 -0.38
CA LEU A 112 -12.81 -7.80 0.39
C LEU A 112 -13.39 -9.14 -0.10
N GLY A 113 -12.80 -10.25 0.35
CA GLY A 113 -13.42 -11.58 0.23
C GLY A 113 -13.48 -12.14 -1.18
N TYR A 114 -12.66 -11.62 -2.11
CA TYR A 114 -12.66 -12.05 -3.53
C TYR A 114 -13.95 -11.72 -4.31
N GLU A 115 -14.86 -10.91 -3.77
CA GLU A 115 -16.20 -10.69 -4.37
C GLU A 115 -16.13 -10.09 -5.77
N HIS A 116 -15.15 -9.22 -6.03
CA HIS A 116 -14.97 -8.59 -7.35
C HIS A 116 -13.84 -9.25 -8.15
N GLY A 117 -13.09 -10.18 -7.58
CA GLY A 117 -11.96 -10.87 -8.23
C GLY A 117 -10.76 -9.96 -8.59
N ASP A 118 -10.81 -8.67 -8.28
CA ASP A 118 -9.76 -7.67 -8.57
C ASP A 118 -9.92 -6.42 -7.68
N ILE A 119 -8.96 -5.51 -7.82
CA ILE A 119 -9.10 -4.13 -7.34
C ILE A 119 -10.23 -3.41 -8.09
N ARG A 120 -10.79 -2.39 -7.46
CA ARG A 120 -11.80 -1.50 -8.06
C ARG A 120 -11.34 -0.05 -8.01
N SER A 121 -12.03 0.82 -8.73
CA SER A 121 -11.79 2.26 -8.70
C SER A 121 -11.79 2.78 -7.26
N VAL A 122 -10.81 3.64 -6.94
CA VAL A 122 -10.74 4.30 -5.63
C VAL A 122 -11.92 5.24 -5.37
N LYS A 123 -12.69 5.57 -6.42
CA LYS A 123 -13.88 6.41 -6.34
C LYS A 123 -15.12 5.64 -5.88
N ASP A 124 -15.10 4.31 -6.03
CA ASP A 124 -16.21 3.42 -5.66
C ASP A 124 -16.09 2.94 -4.21
N GLY A 125 -15.02 3.33 -3.51
CA GLY A 125 -14.75 2.93 -2.13
C GLY A 125 -15.53 3.74 -1.10
N VAL A 126 -15.64 3.18 0.10
CA VAL A 126 -16.26 3.84 1.25
C VAL A 126 -15.45 5.06 1.66
N ILE A 127 -16.09 6.21 1.78
CA ILE A 127 -15.50 7.44 2.29
C ILE A 127 -15.94 7.59 3.76
N ASN A 128 -14.96 7.71 4.66
CA ASN A 128 -15.22 7.91 6.08
C ASN A 128 -15.60 9.38 6.39
N SER A 129 -15.94 9.66 7.65
CA SER A 129 -16.35 11.01 8.10
C SER A 129 -15.24 12.08 7.96
N LEU A 130 -13.97 11.65 7.87
CA LEU A 130 -12.84 12.53 7.62
C LEU A 130 -12.60 12.79 6.11
N GLY A 131 -13.47 12.30 5.25
CA GLY A 131 -13.39 12.47 3.80
C GLY A 131 -12.30 11.63 3.13
N VAL A 132 -11.85 10.55 3.77
CA VAL A 132 -10.82 9.64 3.25
C VAL A 132 -11.46 8.34 2.80
N GLY A 133 -11.22 7.95 1.54
CA GLY A 133 -11.80 6.76 0.93
C GLY A 133 -10.90 5.54 0.99
N ASP A 134 -11.52 4.36 0.89
CA ASP A 134 -10.84 3.06 0.78
C ASP A 134 -9.81 2.79 1.88
N MET A 135 -10.13 3.11 3.12
CA MET A 135 -9.23 2.79 4.23
C MET A 135 -9.11 1.28 4.46
N ILE A 136 -10.15 0.52 4.14
CA ILE A 136 -10.20 -0.93 4.30
C ILE A 136 -10.52 -1.60 2.97
N GLY A 137 -9.82 -2.69 2.68
CA GLY A 137 -9.98 -3.46 1.45
C GLY A 137 -9.20 -2.87 0.27
N ASN A 138 -9.51 -3.34 -0.91
CA ASN A 138 -8.93 -2.97 -2.19
C ASN A 138 -7.43 -3.34 -2.28
N VAL A 139 -6.53 -2.58 -1.65
CA VAL A 139 -5.09 -2.86 -1.58
C VAL A 139 -4.55 -2.65 -0.17
N TRP A 140 -3.62 -3.49 0.28
CA TRP A 140 -2.83 -3.22 1.47
C TRP A 140 -2.06 -1.91 1.31
N CYS A 141 -2.06 -1.08 2.35
CA CYS A 141 -1.33 0.17 2.36
C CYS A 141 -0.01 0.05 3.15
N TRP A 142 1.13 0.28 2.49
CA TRP A 142 2.40 0.48 3.17
C TRP A 142 2.33 1.68 4.11
N CYS A 143 2.79 1.47 5.35
CA CYS A 143 3.06 2.53 6.31
C CYS A 143 4.56 2.76 6.43
N LYS A 144 4.94 3.95 6.92
CA LYS A 144 6.35 4.35 7.05
C LYS A 144 7.10 3.53 8.10
N ASP A 145 6.38 3.03 9.11
CA ASP A 145 6.99 2.38 10.28
C ASP A 145 7.43 0.96 10.00
N PRO A 146 8.57 0.53 10.57
CA PRO A 146 8.85 -0.88 10.70
C PRO A 146 7.87 -1.55 11.67
N PHE A 147 7.69 -2.85 11.50
CA PHE A 147 6.82 -3.62 12.36
C PHE A 147 7.42 -3.77 13.76
N TYR A 148 6.76 -3.17 14.75
CA TYR A 148 7.05 -3.32 16.17
C TYR A 148 5.80 -3.70 16.95
N PRO A 149 5.93 -4.35 18.12
CA PRO A 149 4.80 -4.61 18.99
C PRO A 149 4.25 -3.31 19.57
N TYR A 150 2.97 -3.32 19.92
CA TYR A 150 2.39 -2.26 20.76
C TYR A 150 3.02 -2.30 22.18
N PRO A 151 2.99 -1.17 22.91
CA PRO A 151 3.39 -1.15 24.32
C PRO A 151 2.68 -2.23 25.13
N ASN A 152 3.41 -2.88 26.02
CA ASN A 152 2.93 -3.97 26.89
C ASN A 152 2.51 -5.26 26.13
N TYR A 153 2.91 -5.42 24.87
CA TYR A 153 2.69 -6.67 24.16
C TYR A 153 3.52 -7.81 24.78
N ASN A 154 2.83 -8.90 25.12
CA ASN A 154 3.47 -10.14 25.54
C ASN A 154 3.49 -11.13 24.37
N ILE A 155 4.66 -11.71 24.13
CA ILE A 155 4.80 -12.70 23.05
C ILE A 155 4.03 -13.96 23.43
N GLU A 156 3.05 -14.32 22.58
CA GLU A 156 2.32 -15.59 22.71
C GLU A 156 3.28 -16.76 22.40
N PRO A 157 3.55 -17.66 23.36
CA PRO A 157 4.55 -18.72 23.17
C PRO A 157 4.24 -19.66 22.00
N LEU A 158 2.97 -19.91 21.70
CA LEU A 158 2.51 -20.78 20.62
C LEU A 158 2.64 -20.15 19.23
N TYR A 159 2.74 -18.81 19.15
CA TYR A 159 2.82 -18.05 17.89
C TYR A 159 4.03 -17.12 17.84
N ARG A 160 5.05 -17.43 18.61
CA ARG A 160 6.28 -16.64 18.71
C ARG A 160 6.91 -16.36 17.35
N GLU A 161 6.94 -17.35 16.47
CA GLU A 161 7.53 -17.26 15.12
C GLU A 161 6.75 -16.38 14.15
N PHE A 162 5.49 -16.02 14.46
CA PHE A 162 4.67 -15.12 13.65
C PHE A 162 4.79 -13.64 14.06
N SER A 163 5.55 -13.34 15.10
CA SER A 163 5.72 -11.96 15.59
C SER A 163 7.18 -11.60 15.82
N TYR A 164 7.82 -12.23 16.78
CA TYR A 164 9.15 -11.86 17.28
C TYR A 164 10.24 -11.77 16.19
N PRO A 165 10.40 -12.71 15.25
CA PRO A 165 11.47 -12.63 14.25
C PRO A 165 11.30 -11.47 13.26
N PHE A 166 10.14 -10.84 13.24
CA PHE A 166 9.79 -9.81 12.26
C PHE A 166 9.89 -8.40 12.79
N PHE A 167 10.03 -8.23 14.11
CA PHE A 167 10.14 -6.91 14.73
C PHE A 167 11.39 -6.17 14.25
N GLY A 168 11.19 -4.94 13.77
CA GLY A 168 12.23 -4.09 13.20
C GLY A 168 12.74 -4.50 11.81
N TYR A 169 12.37 -5.70 11.33
CA TYR A 169 12.80 -6.21 10.03
C TYR A 169 11.77 -6.00 8.92
N LYS A 170 10.49 -6.25 9.21
CA LYS A 170 9.41 -6.04 8.23
C LYS A 170 8.82 -4.66 8.36
N MET A 171 8.24 -4.16 7.26
CA MET A 171 7.48 -2.91 7.21
C MET A 171 5.99 -3.17 7.35
N ILE A 172 5.29 -2.25 8.00
CA ILE A 172 3.86 -2.36 8.30
C ILE A 172 3.03 -2.23 7.02
N LEU A 173 1.98 -3.06 6.99
CA LEU A 173 0.85 -2.99 6.04
C LEU A 173 -0.47 -2.89 6.80
N ARG A 174 -1.36 -2.01 6.35
CA ARG A 174 -2.66 -1.78 6.96
C ARG A 174 -3.79 -1.87 5.92
N GLY A 175 -5.01 -2.13 6.39
CA GLY A 175 -6.25 -2.02 5.63
C GLY A 175 -6.76 -3.28 4.95
N GLY A 176 -5.92 -4.27 4.73
CA GLY A 176 -6.33 -5.44 3.94
C GLY A 176 -6.36 -5.16 2.43
N CYS A 177 -6.64 -6.19 1.65
CA CYS A 177 -6.82 -6.08 0.21
C CYS A 177 -8.06 -6.87 -0.23
N TRP A 178 -8.45 -6.73 -1.48
CA TRP A 178 -9.61 -7.41 -2.08
C TRP A 178 -9.62 -8.95 -1.87
N ALA A 179 -8.46 -9.55 -1.69
CA ALA A 179 -8.31 -11.00 -1.50
C ALA A 179 -8.33 -11.44 -0.02
N VAL A 180 -8.50 -10.53 0.94
CA VAL A 180 -8.56 -10.89 2.37
C VAL A 180 -9.99 -11.29 2.73
N PRO A 181 -10.20 -12.46 3.37
CA PRO A 181 -11.51 -12.86 3.86
C PRO A 181 -12.09 -11.83 4.85
N LYS A 182 -13.36 -11.48 4.70
CA LYS A 182 -14.04 -10.47 5.51
C LYS A 182 -13.94 -10.71 7.02
N ILE A 183 -13.99 -11.98 7.43
CA ILE A 183 -13.93 -12.37 8.84
C ILE A 183 -12.58 -12.05 9.52
N LEU A 184 -11.51 -11.90 8.74
CA LEU A 184 -10.17 -11.63 9.28
C LEU A 184 -9.88 -10.14 9.44
N ILE A 185 -10.74 -9.27 8.86
CA ILE A 185 -10.40 -7.85 8.76
C ILE A 185 -11.02 -7.02 9.88
N SER A 186 -10.24 -6.07 10.36
CA SER A 186 -10.70 -5.00 11.24
C SER A 186 -9.90 -3.73 10.95
N LYS A 187 -10.32 -2.60 11.49
CA LYS A 187 -9.54 -1.35 11.40
C LYS A 187 -8.19 -1.43 12.13
N PHE A 188 -8.00 -2.44 12.97
CA PHE A 188 -6.77 -2.70 13.74
C PHE A 188 -5.91 -3.82 13.15
N TYR A 189 -6.41 -4.54 12.14
CA TYR A 189 -5.67 -5.65 11.55
C TYR A 189 -4.36 -5.18 10.93
N ARG A 190 -3.27 -5.82 11.37
CA ARG A 190 -1.91 -5.51 10.95
C ARG A 190 -1.35 -6.65 10.13
N ASN A 191 -0.62 -6.32 9.09
CA ASN A 191 0.24 -7.24 8.36
C ASN A 191 1.62 -6.61 8.25
N ALA A 192 2.64 -7.40 7.97
CA ALA A 192 3.99 -6.90 7.80
C ALA A 192 4.75 -7.75 6.78
N GLN A 193 5.52 -7.08 5.90
CA GLN A 193 6.28 -7.75 4.85
C GLN A 193 7.70 -7.15 4.75
N PRO A 194 8.67 -7.92 4.24
CA PRO A 194 9.97 -7.36 3.86
C PRO A 194 9.80 -6.16 2.93
N ALA A 195 10.66 -5.16 3.09
CA ALA A 195 10.56 -3.90 2.33
C ALA A 195 10.66 -4.09 0.81
N ASP A 196 11.27 -5.16 0.33
CA ASP A 196 11.44 -5.49 -1.09
C ASP A 196 10.31 -6.36 -1.68
N MET A 197 9.28 -6.71 -0.89
CA MET A 197 8.17 -7.56 -1.32
C MET A 197 7.27 -6.84 -2.33
N ARG A 198 7.21 -7.32 -3.58
CA ARG A 198 6.39 -6.76 -4.68
C ARG A 198 5.20 -7.64 -5.08
N LYS A 199 5.17 -8.92 -4.65
CA LYS A 199 4.19 -9.89 -5.11
C LYS A 199 2.85 -9.85 -4.36
N GLN A 200 2.77 -9.05 -3.32
CA GLN A 200 1.54 -8.82 -2.56
C GLN A 200 0.65 -7.79 -3.27
N PHE A 201 -0.63 -7.80 -2.94
CA PHE A 201 -1.59 -6.78 -3.41
C PHE A 201 -1.42 -5.49 -2.59
N THR A 202 -0.23 -4.90 -2.70
CA THR A 202 0.21 -3.75 -1.89
C THR A 202 0.26 -2.48 -2.72
N GLY A 203 -0.39 -1.47 -2.21
CA GLY A 203 -0.31 -0.08 -2.64
C GLY A 203 0.08 0.81 -1.47
N PHE A 204 -0.26 2.09 -1.53
CA PHE A 204 0.11 3.05 -0.51
C PHE A 204 -0.68 4.35 -0.60
N ARG A 205 -0.52 5.22 0.39
CA ARG A 205 -1.09 6.56 0.46
C ARG A 205 0.00 7.60 0.62
N LEU A 206 -0.21 8.76 0.01
CA LEU A 206 0.64 9.93 0.17
C LEU A 206 0.10 10.82 1.30
N VAL A 207 0.98 11.18 2.22
CA VAL A 207 0.79 12.24 3.20
C VAL A 207 1.65 13.43 2.81
N ARG A 208 1.06 14.61 2.76
CA ARG A 208 1.78 15.87 2.63
C ARG A 208 1.71 16.63 3.94
N GLU A 209 2.81 17.23 4.34
CA GLU A 209 2.81 18.14 5.47
C GLU A 209 2.15 19.45 5.04
N TYR A 210 1.29 19.95 5.89
CA TYR A 210 0.68 21.26 5.67
C TYR A 210 1.68 22.31 6.17
N ASN A 211 2.39 22.93 5.23
CA ASN A 211 3.18 24.11 5.58
C ASN A 211 2.22 25.28 5.73
N ASN A 212 2.00 25.71 6.97
CA ASN A 212 1.31 26.95 7.29
C ASN A 212 2.08 28.14 6.75
#